data_024b50cd37e44e2ba4a772f19edb9eeb
#
_entry.id   024b50cd37e44e2ba4a772f19edb9eeb
#
_cell.length_a   1.000
_cell.length_b   1.000
_cell.length_c   1.000
_cell.angle_alpha   90.00
_cell.angle_beta   90.00
_cell.angle_gamma   90.00
#
_symmetry.space_group_name_H-M   'P 1'
#
loop_
_entity.id
_entity.type
_entity.pdbx_description
1 polymer ?
#
loop_
_entity_poly.entity_id
_entity_poly.type
_entity_poly.pdbx_seq_one_letter_code
_entity_poly.pdbx_strand_id
1 'polypeptide(L)'
;MSAEEVTVRANWAGNYAYRAREIVAPRSVEEVQELVSRSSRIGFLGSRHSFNEIADSDVLIVLSGLPEICEIDLAAATVTAGAGMTYGALALARARDGMALANLASLPHISIAGAVSTGTHGSGDANGNLATSVAALELIRADGELVAVRRGDPDFDGCVVSLGALGAIVRVTLDIQPAYEVRQRVWEEVPLQAILERFDDVMSLGYSVSLMTLWEATLYLVWIKTRVQPGETEPVLELPGGRPAAHDMHPIPGLDPINCTPQMGVPGPWFERLPHFRMGFTPSNGNELQSEFLIDRRHAREALAAVSALGDLIRPVLQICEIRTILADELWLSPEYRRDTVAFHFTWQPDQARVEAALRVLEAALAPLHPRPHWGKVFVGEQMSMYELYPRLTDFVALAHRYDPRGAFRNPWLERFVFGSDL
;
A
#
# COMPACT_ATOMS: atom_id res chain seq x y z
N MET A 1 30.38 -13.50 10.88
CA MET A 1 29.45 -14.64 10.68
C MET A 1 28.72 -14.39 9.37
N SER A 2 28.64 -15.35 8.47
CA SER A 2 28.01 -15.14 7.16
C SER A 2 26.49 -15.02 7.33
N ALA A 3 25.86 -14.19 6.49
CA ALA A 3 24.40 -14.08 6.40
C ALA A 3 23.77 -15.47 6.17
N GLU A 4 22.60 -15.71 6.74
CA GLU A 4 21.90 -16.99 6.63
C GLU A 4 21.18 -17.08 5.28
N GLU A 5 21.36 -18.18 4.55
CA GLU A 5 20.64 -18.44 3.30
C GLU A 5 19.17 -18.77 3.61
N VAL A 6 18.24 -18.07 2.91
CA VAL A 6 16.81 -18.19 3.12
C VAL A 6 16.17 -19.02 2.02
N THR A 7 15.34 -20.01 2.40
CA THR A 7 14.69 -20.93 1.44
C THR A 7 13.48 -20.36 0.70
N VAL A 8 13.08 -19.11 1.00
CA VAL A 8 11.92 -18.47 0.38
C VAL A 8 12.17 -18.15 -1.09
N ARG A 9 11.37 -18.73 -1.99
CA ARG A 9 11.55 -18.59 -3.44
C ARG A 9 10.39 -17.88 -4.15
N ALA A 10 9.30 -17.53 -3.46
CA ALA A 10 8.14 -16.89 -4.05
C ALA A 10 7.64 -15.70 -3.24
N ASN A 11 6.88 -14.82 -3.90
CA ASN A 11 6.14 -13.76 -3.23
C ASN A 11 5.01 -14.33 -2.35
N TRP A 12 4.34 -13.47 -1.59
CA TRP A 12 3.28 -13.88 -0.65
C TRP A 12 2.11 -14.59 -1.35
N ALA A 13 1.67 -14.10 -2.51
CA ALA A 13 0.56 -14.69 -3.28
C ALA A 13 0.94 -15.98 -4.02
N GLY A 14 2.23 -16.29 -4.14
CA GLY A 14 2.71 -17.46 -4.88
C GLY A 14 2.62 -17.35 -6.41
N ASN A 15 2.16 -16.20 -6.94
CA ASN A 15 2.04 -15.99 -8.37
C ASN A 15 3.38 -15.62 -9.06
N TYR A 16 4.39 -15.24 -8.29
CA TYR A 16 5.70 -14.90 -8.79
C TYR A 16 6.81 -15.65 -8.02
N ALA A 17 7.67 -16.35 -8.77
CA ALA A 17 8.86 -17.00 -8.25
C ALA A 17 10.09 -16.13 -8.54
N TYR A 18 10.85 -15.77 -7.48
CA TYR A 18 12.06 -14.97 -7.64
C TYR A 18 13.12 -15.73 -8.43
N ARG A 19 13.79 -15.03 -9.35
CA ARG A 19 14.87 -15.54 -10.19
C ARG A 19 16.23 -15.42 -9.53
N ALA A 20 16.28 -14.89 -8.32
CA ALA A 20 17.50 -14.70 -7.54
C ALA A 20 18.31 -16.00 -7.41
N ARG A 21 19.61 -15.89 -7.63
CA ARG A 21 20.59 -16.95 -7.39
C ARG A 21 20.82 -17.18 -5.90
N GLU A 22 20.74 -16.08 -5.13
CA GLU A 22 21.02 -16.04 -3.70
C GLU A 22 19.96 -15.17 -3.00
N ILE A 23 19.43 -15.65 -1.87
CA ILE A 23 18.55 -14.89 -0.97
C ILE A 23 19.14 -14.98 0.43
N VAL A 24 19.53 -13.83 0.99
CA VAL A 24 20.26 -13.73 2.25
C VAL A 24 19.54 -12.84 3.26
N ALA A 25 19.67 -13.18 4.55
CA ALA A 25 19.16 -12.38 5.66
C ALA A 25 20.36 -11.85 6.47
N PRO A 26 20.85 -10.63 6.19
CA PRO A 26 21.90 -10.00 6.96
C PRO A 26 21.43 -9.70 8.39
N ARG A 27 22.36 -9.76 9.33
CA ARG A 27 22.11 -9.55 10.75
C ARG A 27 22.56 -8.19 11.28
N SER A 28 23.23 -7.42 10.43
CA SER A 28 23.67 -6.05 10.75
C SER A 28 23.65 -5.14 9.53
N VAL A 29 23.71 -3.83 9.79
CA VAL A 29 23.78 -2.80 8.75
C VAL A 29 25.08 -2.93 7.96
N GLU A 30 26.19 -3.27 8.62
CA GLU A 30 27.49 -3.47 8.01
C GLU A 30 27.47 -4.66 7.03
N GLU A 31 26.78 -5.76 7.35
CA GLU A 31 26.58 -6.88 6.42
C GLU A 31 25.78 -6.44 5.18
N VAL A 32 24.76 -5.58 5.35
CA VAL A 32 24.03 -5.00 4.20
C VAL A 32 24.94 -4.14 3.35
N GLN A 33 25.77 -3.28 3.96
CA GLN A 33 26.74 -2.42 3.26
C GLN A 33 27.72 -3.25 2.43
N GLU A 34 28.25 -4.34 3.00
CA GLU A 34 29.16 -5.25 2.30
C GLU A 34 28.46 -5.94 1.12
N LEU A 35 27.24 -6.47 1.32
CA LEU A 35 26.46 -7.12 0.29
C LEU A 35 26.14 -6.17 -0.87
N VAL A 36 25.70 -4.95 -0.56
CA VAL A 36 25.37 -3.92 -1.55
C VAL A 36 26.60 -3.53 -2.36
N SER A 37 27.73 -3.22 -1.68
CA SER A 37 28.94 -2.73 -2.35
C SER A 37 29.55 -3.74 -3.33
N ARG A 38 29.46 -5.06 -3.03
CA ARG A 38 30.03 -6.14 -3.85
C ARG A 38 29.10 -6.68 -4.93
N SER A 39 27.78 -6.45 -4.82
CA SER A 39 26.81 -7.02 -5.75
C SER A 39 26.66 -6.17 -7.00
N SER A 40 26.63 -6.82 -8.17
CA SER A 40 26.34 -6.15 -9.44
C SER A 40 24.84 -5.91 -9.66
N ARG A 41 23.99 -6.79 -9.11
CA ARG A 41 22.54 -6.70 -9.15
C ARG A 41 21.99 -7.18 -7.81
N ILE A 42 21.23 -6.33 -7.12
CA ILE A 42 20.73 -6.62 -5.78
C ILE A 42 19.35 -5.96 -5.57
N GLY A 43 18.46 -6.68 -4.89
CA GLY A 43 17.11 -6.21 -4.54
C GLY A 43 16.82 -6.46 -3.05
N PHE A 44 15.69 -5.91 -2.58
CA PHE A 44 15.33 -5.93 -1.17
C PHE A 44 13.94 -6.50 -0.98
N LEU A 45 13.82 -7.45 -0.07
CA LEU A 45 12.56 -8.09 0.30
C LEU A 45 12.12 -7.66 1.69
N GLY A 46 10.92 -7.08 1.78
CA GLY A 46 10.17 -6.96 3.01
C GLY A 46 9.26 -8.18 3.23
N SER A 47 7.98 -7.95 3.46
CA SER A 47 6.94 -8.98 3.64
C SER A 47 6.53 -9.70 2.34
N ARG A 48 7.11 -9.36 1.19
CA ARG A 48 6.89 -9.98 -0.13
C ARG A 48 5.46 -9.84 -0.67
N HIS A 49 4.77 -8.75 -0.32
CA HIS A 49 3.39 -8.49 -0.72
C HIS A 49 3.23 -7.83 -2.09
N SER A 50 4.31 -7.68 -2.86
CA SER A 50 4.20 -7.26 -4.26
C SER A 50 3.78 -8.44 -5.13
N PHE A 51 2.82 -8.21 -6.05
CA PHE A 51 2.24 -9.21 -6.96
C PHE A 51 2.94 -9.24 -8.31
N ASN A 52 4.05 -8.51 -8.46
CA ASN A 52 4.83 -8.36 -9.67
C ASN A 52 6.35 -8.47 -9.39
N GLU A 53 7.16 -8.23 -10.40
CA GLU A 53 8.61 -8.44 -10.41
C GLU A 53 9.41 -7.29 -9.79
N ILE A 54 8.77 -6.27 -9.20
CA ILE A 54 9.40 -5.02 -8.75
C ILE A 54 10.62 -5.24 -7.84
N ALA A 55 10.60 -6.28 -6.99
CA ALA A 55 11.67 -6.57 -6.04
C ALA A 55 12.70 -7.59 -6.54
N ASP A 56 12.50 -8.19 -7.75
CA ASP A 56 13.37 -9.27 -8.21
C ASP A 56 14.76 -8.79 -8.59
N SER A 57 15.78 -9.61 -8.34
CA SER A 57 17.18 -9.32 -8.67
C SER A 57 18.02 -10.60 -8.63
N ASP A 58 19.32 -10.51 -8.99
CA ASP A 58 20.25 -11.64 -8.91
C ASP A 58 20.55 -12.07 -7.47
N VAL A 59 20.65 -11.09 -6.57
CA VAL A 59 20.81 -11.27 -5.12
C VAL A 59 19.65 -10.55 -4.43
N LEU A 60 18.98 -11.21 -3.49
CA LEU A 60 17.91 -10.63 -2.70
C LEU A 60 18.30 -10.58 -1.22
N ILE A 61 18.12 -9.43 -0.62
CA ILE A 61 18.30 -9.23 0.82
C ILE A 61 16.95 -9.22 1.50
N VAL A 62 16.78 -10.04 2.54
CA VAL A 62 15.61 -10.06 3.43
C VAL A 62 15.92 -9.21 4.66
N LEU A 63 15.33 -8.01 4.74
CA LEU A 63 15.63 -7.04 5.79
C LEU A 63 15.07 -7.41 7.17
N SER A 64 14.21 -8.41 7.27
CA SER A 64 13.70 -8.90 8.56
C SER A 64 14.76 -9.64 9.41
N GLY A 65 15.96 -9.91 8.85
CA GLY A 65 17.11 -10.42 9.59
C GLY A 65 17.82 -9.37 10.44
N LEU A 66 17.59 -8.08 10.15
CA LEU A 66 18.19 -6.98 10.92
C LEU A 66 17.61 -6.90 12.34
N PRO A 67 18.38 -6.36 13.31
CA PRO A 67 17.89 -6.15 14.68
C PRO A 67 16.61 -5.32 14.69
N GLU A 68 15.64 -5.72 15.53
CA GLU A 68 14.45 -4.93 15.77
C GLU A 68 14.82 -3.62 16.48
N ILE A 69 14.55 -2.51 15.79
CA ILE A 69 14.70 -1.15 16.31
C ILE A 69 13.30 -0.54 16.39
N CYS A 70 12.98 0.08 17.52
CA CYS A 70 11.73 0.78 17.70
C CYS A 70 11.92 1.87 18.78
N GLU A 71 12.51 3.00 18.37
CA GLU A 71 12.90 4.10 19.23
C GLU A 71 11.92 5.26 19.09
N ILE A 72 11.37 5.72 20.23
CA ILE A 72 10.41 6.82 20.27
C ILE A 72 11.10 8.12 20.67
N ASP A 73 10.79 9.19 19.95
CA ASP A 73 11.07 10.57 20.34
C ASP A 73 9.75 11.31 20.54
N LEU A 74 9.34 11.43 21.80
CA LEU A 74 8.09 12.12 22.17
C LEU A 74 8.18 13.63 21.96
N ALA A 75 9.37 14.23 21.97
CA ALA A 75 9.54 15.65 21.74
C ALA A 75 9.36 16.01 20.27
N ALA A 76 9.86 15.16 19.39
CA ALA A 76 9.65 15.28 17.94
C ALA A 76 8.32 14.66 17.46
N ALA A 77 7.61 13.93 18.34
CA ALA A 77 6.43 13.13 18.00
C ALA A 77 6.72 12.14 16.85
N THR A 78 7.84 11.40 16.96
CA THR A 78 8.26 10.43 15.94
C THR A 78 8.66 9.08 16.56
N VAL A 79 8.69 8.06 15.72
CA VAL A 79 9.27 6.74 16.02
C VAL A 79 10.20 6.31 14.91
N THR A 80 11.41 5.86 15.26
CA THR A 80 12.35 5.23 14.33
C THR A 80 12.22 3.72 14.44
N ALA A 81 11.87 3.07 13.34
CA ALA A 81 11.68 1.63 13.24
C ALA A 81 12.69 1.01 12.28
N GLY A 82 13.12 -0.22 12.55
CA GLY A 82 13.88 -1.03 11.61
C GLY A 82 13.05 -1.33 10.35
N ALA A 83 13.67 -1.27 9.18
CA ALA A 83 12.98 -1.40 7.89
C ALA A 83 12.23 -2.72 7.70
N GLY A 84 12.73 -3.80 8.31
CA GLY A 84 12.09 -5.13 8.28
C GLY A 84 10.91 -5.29 9.24
N MET A 85 10.69 -4.36 10.18
CA MET A 85 9.55 -4.39 11.10
C MET A 85 8.23 -4.27 10.34
N THR A 86 7.18 -4.95 10.81
CA THR A 86 5.83 -4.83 10.24
C THR A 86 5.06 -3.68 10.89
N TYR A 87 4.08 -3.13 10.15
CA TYR A 87 3.17 -2.13 10.71
C TYR A 87 2.38 -2.65 11.92
N GLY A 88 2.04 -3.95 11.93
CA GLY A 88 1.37 -4.57 13.07
C GLY A 88 2.24 -4.60 14.33
N ALA A 89 3.52 -4.97 14.20
CA ALA A 89 4.47 -4.96 15.31
C ALA A 89 4.69 -3.54 15.85
N LEU A 90 4.86 -2.57 14.94
CA LEU A 90 4.98 -1.15 15.30
C LEU A 90 3.73 -0.64 16.00
N ALA A 91 2.53 -0.94 15.48
CA ALA A 91 1.27 -0.50 16.06
C ALA A 91 1.08 -1.02 17.50
N LEU A 92 1.38 -2.30 17.73
CA LEU A 92 1.33 -2.89 19.09
C LEU A 92 2.35 -2.27 20.05
N ALA A 93 3.56 -1.96 19.57
CA ALA A 93 4.56 -1.28 20.36
C ALA A 93 4.09 0.14 20.73
N ARG A 94 3.59 0.93 19.75
CA ARG A 94 3.13 2.31 20.00
C ARG A 94 1.91 2.39 20.87
N ALA A 95 0.99 1.43 20.78
CA ALA A 95 -0.18 1.39 21.66
C ALA A 95 0.19 1.29 23.14
N ARG A 96 1.27 0.57 23.49
CA ARG A 96 1.78 0.46 24.86
C ARG A 96 2.29 1.79 25.41
N ASP A 97 2.79 2.67 24.54
CA ASP A 97 3.29 4.00 24.88
C ASP A 97 2.20 5.09 24.82
N GLY A 98 0.94 4.72 24.58
CA GLY A 98 -0.16 5.66 24.42
C GLY A 98 -0.08 6.48 23.11
N MET A 99 0.61 5.97 22.10
CA MET A 99 0.81 6.63 20.82
C MET A 99 0.17 5.85 19.66
N ALA A 100 -0.04 6.52 18.54
CA ALA A 100 -0.70 5.99 17.35
C ALA A 100 -0.03 6.46 16.06
N LEU A 101 -0.19 5.68 14.99
CA LEU A 101 -0.05 6.17 13.62
C LEU A 101 -1.35 6.82 13.16
N ALA A 102 -1.28 7.71 12.16
CA ALA A 102 -2.46 8.35 11.61
C ALA A 102 -3.35 7.35 10.85
N ASN A 103 -2.75 6.43 10.11
CA ASN A 103 -3.48 5.45 9.30
C ASN A 103 -2.75 4.10 9.26
N LEU A 104 -3.45 3.06 8.78
CA LEU A 104 -2.93 1.72 8.54
C LEU A 104 -3.54 1.15 7.24
N ALA A 105 -2.80 0.26 6.60
CA ALA A 105 -3.33 -0.55 5.51
C ALA A 105 -4.30 -1.62 6.02
N SER A 106 -5.04 -2.26 5.11
CA SER A 106 -6.00 -3.32 5.44
C SER A 106 -5.35 -4.53 6.12
N LEU A 107 -4.07 -4.80 5.80
CA LEU A 107 -3.28 -5.91 6.32
C LEU A 107 -2.13 -5.40 7.21
N PRO A 108 -2.06 -5.76 8.49
CA PRO A 108 -1.07 -5.23 9.41
C PRO A 108 0.33 -5.87 9.30
N HIS A 109 0.46 -7.01 8.62
CA HIS A 109 1.71 -7.79 8.54
C HIS A 109 2.68 -7.34 7.44
N ILE A 110 2.37 -6.27 6.71
CA ILE A 110 3.27 -5.69 5.72
C ILE A 110 4.46 -4.97 6.39
N SER A 111 5.65 -5.10 5.80
CA SER A 111 6.86 -4.42 6.30
C SER A 111 6.80 -2.92 6.03
N ILE A 112 7.37 -2.13 6.97
CA ILE A 112 7.35 -0.66 6.90
C ILE A 112 8.05 -0.18 5.64
N ALA A 113 9.30 -0.59 5.39
CA ALA A 113 10.06 -0.14 4.22
C ALA A 113 9.39 -0.54 2.90
N GLY A 114 8.85 -1.77 2.80
CA GLY A 114 8.15 -2.21 1.60
C GLY A 114 6.90 -1.40 1.30
N ALA A 115 6.08 -1.12 2.32
CA ALA A 115 4.87 -0.33 2.17
C ALA A 115 5.16 1.14 1.81
N VAL A 116 6.15 1.74 2.46
CA VAL A 116 6.60 3.11 2.16
C VAL A 116 7.13 3.21 0.74
N SER A 117 8.00 2.28 0.33
CA SER A 117 8.64 2.30 -0.99
C SER A 117 7.67 2.15 -2.16
N THR A 118 6.45 1.63 -1.95
CA THR A 118 5.46 1.39 -3.00
C THR A 118 4.21 2.26 -2.90
N GLY A 119 4.17 3.23 -1.96
CA GLY A 119 3.01 4.11 -1.77
C GLY A 119 1.77 3.38 -1.25
N THR A 120 1.94 2.35 -0.42
CA THR A 120 0.81 1.63 0.19
C THR A 120 -0.02 2.57 1.06
N HIS A 121 -1.34 2.43 1.02
CA HIS A 121 -2.28 3.33 1.68
C HIS A 121 -3.39 2.61 2.46
N GLY A 122 -4.07 3.37 3.31
CA GLY A 122 -5.34 3.00 3.92
C GLY A 122 -6.52 3.65 3.18
N SER A 123 -7.44 4.28 3.91
CA SER A 123 -8.55 5.06 3.35
C SER A 123 -8.80 6.31 4.17
N GLY A 124 -9.40 7.31 3.54
CA GLY A 124 -9.95 8.52 4.17
C GLY A 124 -9.55 9.81 3.45
N ASP A 125 -10.50 10.73 3.35
CA ASP A 125 -10.36 12.00 2.64
C ASP A 125 -9.24 12.89 3.19
N ALA A 126 -8.93 12.76 4.48
CA ALA A 126 -7.88 13.51 5.16
C ALA A 126 -6.61 12.66 5.44
N ASN A 127 -6.58 11.44 4.95
CA ASN A 127 -5.47 10.51 5.16
C ASN A 127 -4.66 10.35 3.87
N GLY A 128 -3.37 10.69 3.92
CA GLY A 128 -2.42 10.35 2.87
C GLY A 128 -2.08 8.85 2.87
N ASN A 129 -1.28 8.41 1.91
CA ASN A 129 -0.70 7.07 1.96
C ASN A 129 0.26 6.92 3.16
N LEU A 130 0.72 5.69 3.45
CA LEU A 130 1.55 5.45 4.63
C LEU A 130 2.93 6.15 4.56
N ALA A 131 3.41 6.43 3.34
CA ALA A 131 4.67 7.10 3.11
C ALA A 131 4.64 8.58 3.51
N THR A 132 3.46 9.22 3.58
CA THR A 132 3.32 10.63 4.00
C THR A 132 3.69 10.87 5.46
N SER A 133 3.65 9.83 6.29
CA SER A 133 4.09 9.90 7.69
C SER A 133 5.60 9.79 7.87
N VAL A 134 6.38 9.57 6.80
CA VAL A 134 7.84 9.47 6.89
C VAL A 134 8.44 10.85 7.22
N ALA A 135 9.23 10.91 8.30
CA ALA A 135 10.00 12.07 8.71
C ALA A 135 11.48 11.95 8.29
N ALA A 136 12.02 10.72 8.26
CA ALA A 136 13.38 10.44 7.82
C ALA A 136 13.55 9.00 7.35
N LEU A 137 14.57 8.78 6.53
CA LEU A 137 15.02 7.46 6.08
C LEU A 137 16.53 7.33 6.30
N GLU A 138 17.00 6.15 6.69
CA GLU A 138 18.39 5.75 6.56
C GLU A 138 18.47 4.65 5.50
N LEU A 139 19.28 4.88 4.48
CA LEU A 139 19.43 3.94 3.36
C LEU A 139 20.89 3.78 2.93
N ILE A 140 21.23 2.61 2.41
CA ILE A 140 22.56 2.27 1.93
C ILE A 140 22.57 2.39 0.41
N ARG A 141 23.38 3.31 -0.13
CA ARG A 141 23.55 3.54 -1.57
C ARG A 141 24.39 2.44 -2.22
N ALA A 142 24.45 2.45 -3.56
CA ALA A 142 25.16 1.41 -4.33
C ALA A 142 26.67 1.30 -4.00
N ASP A 143 27.30 2.36 -3.51
CA ASP A 143 28.69 2.37 -3.05
C ASP A 143 28.90 1.76 -1.64
N GLY A 144 27.79 1.38 -0.96
CA GLY A 144 27.81 0.88 0.41
C GLY A 144 27.73 1.98 1.47
N GLU A 145 27.65 3.25 1.09
CA GLU A 145 27.54 4.36 2.05
C GLU A 145 26.15 4.41 2.66
N LEU A 146 26.08 4.49 4.00
CA LEU A 146 24.85 4.76 4.73
C LEU A 146 24.58 6.26 4.73
N VAL A 147 23.45 6.66 4.20
CA VAL A 147 22.99 8.05 4.16
C VAL A 147 21.66 8.23 4.89
N ALA A 148 21.50 9.36 5.57
CA ALA A 148 20.26 9.77 6.17
C ALA A 148 19.63 10.90 5.35
N VAL A 149 18.33 10.77 5.05
CA VAL A 149 17.54 11.77 4.33
C VAL A 149 16.34 12.14 5.17
N ARG A 150 16.11 13.42 5.41
CA ARG A 150 15.07 13.94 6.30
C ARG A 150 14.09 14.83 5.56
N ARG A 151 12.90 14.92 6.06
CA ARG A 151 11.88 15.85 5.55
C ARG A 151 12.44 17.27 5.52
N GLY A 152 12.36 17.89 4.34
CA GLY A 152 12.98 19.20 4.05
C GLY A 152 14.32 19.12 3.32
N ASP A 153 14.97 17.96 3.25
CA ASP A 153 16.14 17.78 2.39
C ASP A 153 15.73 17.77 0.91
N PRO A 154 16.58 18.27 -0.01
CA PRO A 154 16.23 18.41 -1.43
C PRO A 154 15.81 17.10 -2.13
N ASP A 155 16.36 15.97 -1.70
CA ASP A 155 16.09 14.64 -2.27
C ASP A 155 15.00 13.86 -1.54
N PHE A 156 14.48 14.38 -0.41
CA PHE A 156 13.57 13.64 0.47
C PHE A 156 12.34 13.11 -0.27
N ASP A 157 11.62 13.97 -0.99
CA ASP A 157 10.37 13.60 -1.66
C ASP A 157 10.58 12.55 -2.75
N GLY A 158 11.80 12.46 -3.31
CA GLY A 158 12.20 11.43 -4.25
C GLY A 158 12.65 10.12 -3.58
N CYS A 159 13.14 10.19 -2.33
CA CYS A 159 13.66 9.03 -1.62
C CYS A 159 12.59 8.17 -0.95
N VAL A 160 11.41 8.71 -0.63
CA VAL A 160 10.42 8.02 0.19
C VAL A 160 9.72 6.90 -0.60
N VAL A 161 9.04 7.22 -1.70
CA VAL A 161 8.45 6.21 -2.60
C VAL A 161 9.49 5.86 -3.66
N SER A 162 10.47 5.05 -3.28
CA SER A 162 11.69 4.81 -4.06
C SER A 162 11.69 3.52 -4.87
N LEU A 163 10.67 2.67 -4.74
CA LEU A 163 10.57 1.38 -5.44
C LEU A 163 11.76 0.43 -5.22
N GLY A 164 12.60 0.72 -4.22
CA GLY A 164 13.86 0.00 -3.99
C GLY A 164 15.01 0.39 -4.93
N ALA A 165 14.82 1.41 -5.80
CA ALA A 165 15.78 1.80 -6.84
C ALA A 165 16.90 2.75 -6.36
N LEU A 166 16.84 3.23 -5.11
CA LEU A 166 17.80 4.17 -4.54
C LEU A 166 18.74 3.53 -3.50
N GLY A 167 18.43 2.33 -3.04
CA GLY A 167 19.24 1.63 -2.04
C GLY A 167 18.43 0.82 -1.04
N ALA A 168 19.15 0.20 -0.11
CA ALA A 168 18.58 -0.57 0.99
C ALA A 168 18.14 0.37 2.10
N ILE A 169 16.82 0.58 2.25
CA ILE A 169 16.29 1.26 3.44
C ILE A 169 16.52 0.35 4.64
N VAL A 170 17.22 0.84 5.65
CA VAL A 170 17.52 0.08 6.89
C VAL A 170 16.76 0.61 8.11
N ARG A 171 16.38 1.90 8.11
CA ARG A 171 15.54 2.52 9.14
C ARG A 171 14.56 3.50 8.52
N VAL A 172 13.38 3.60 9.13
CA VAL A 172 12.33 4.56 8.76
C VAL A 172 11.88 5.27 10.04
N THR A 173 11.91 6.59 10.03
CA THR A 173 11.34 7.43 11.08
C THR A 173 9.97 7.92 10.63
N LEU A 174 8.94 7.65 11.43
CA LEU A 174 7.53 7.95 11.15
C LEU A 174 6.97 8.94 12.16
N ASP A 175 6.10 9.84 11.72
CA ASP A 175 5.29 10.66 12.60
C ASP A 175 4.33 9.80 13.43
N ILE A 176 4.15 10.15 14.69
CA ILE A 176 3.18 9.55 15.60
C ILE A 176 2.32 10.64 16.26
N GLN A 177 1.20 10.23 16.81
CA GLN A 177 0.26 11.10 17.51
C GLN A 177 -0.26 10.40 18.77
N PRO A 178 -0.93 11.10 19.71
CA PRO A 178 -1.60 10.48 20.83
C PRO A 178 -2.57 9.39 20.37
N ALA A 179 -2.63 8.27 21.09
CA ALA A 179 -3.54 7.18 20.80
C ALA A 179 -5.00 7.64 20.82
N TYR A 180 -5.79 7.05 19.97
CA TYR A 180 -7.22 7.35 19.80
C TYR A 180 -8.03 6.06 19.64
N GLU A 181 -9.31 6.16 19.89
CA GLU A 181 -10.26 5.09 19.62
C GLU A 181 -11.00 5.31 18.31
N VAL A 182 -11.37 4.21 17.69
CA VAL A 182 -12.17 4.18 16.46
C VAL A 182 -13.34 3.22 16.68
N ARG A 183 -14.50 3.54 16.11
CA ARG A 183 -15.60 2.60 15.93
C ARG A 183 -15.81 2.34 14.45
N GLN A 184 -16.30 1.14 14.13
CA GLN A 184 -16.56 0.71 12.77
C GLN A 184 -18.02 0.26 12.63
N ARG A 185 -18.69 0.76 11.60
CA ARG A 185 -20.03 0.30 11.21
C ARG A 185 -20.02 -0.11 9.75
N VAL A 186 -20.87 -1.08 9.43
CA VAL A 186 -21.01 -1.63 8.09
C VAL A 186 -22.45 -1.53 7.63
N TRP A 187 -22.63 -1.16 6.37
CA TRP A 187 -23.91 -1.17 5.66
C TRP A 187 -23.87 -2.17 4.51
N GLU A 188 -25.04 -2.75 4.24
CA GLU A 188 -25.28 -3.68 3.14
C GLU A 188 -26.27 -3.08 2.14
N GLU A 189 -26.26 -3.62 0.92
CA GLU A 189 -27.28 -3.37 -0.12
C GLU A 189 -27.42 -1.89 -0.52
N VAL A 190 -26.38 -1.07 -0.34
CA VAL A 190 -26.42 0.34 -0.76
C VAL A 190 -26.48 0.41 -2.28
N PRO A 191 -27.51 1.06 -2.88
CA PRO A 191 -27.62 1.17 -4.33
C PRO A 191 -26.38 1.85 -4.95
N LEU A 192 -25.77 1.25 -5.99
CA LEU A 192 -24.63 1.82 -6.68
C LEU A 192 -24.96 3.20 -7.27
N GLN A 193 -26.20 3.39 -7.75
CA GLN A 193 -26.65 4.67 -8.27
C GLN A 193 -26.61 5.79 -7.20
N ALA A 194 -26.94 5.48 -5.94
CA ALA A 194 -26.86 6.44 -4.84
C ALA A 194 -25.39 6.87 -4.57
N ILE A 195 -24.45 5.94 -4.75
CA ILE A 195 -23.01 6.25 -4.65
C ILE A 195 -22.57 7.14 -5.82
N LEU A 196 -22.97 6.84 -7.05
CA LEU A 196 -22.66 7.66 -8.22
C LEU A 196 -23.14 9.12 -8.07
N GLU A 197 -24.31 9.30 -7.47
CA GLU A 197 -24.89 10.63 -7.25
C GLU A 197 -24.23 11.40 -6.08
N ARG A 198 -23.81 10.69 -5.03
CA ARG A 198 -23.40 11.27 -3.74
C ARG A 198 -22.05 10.77 -3.26
N PHE A 199 -21.13 10.49 -4.18
CA PHE A 199 -19.83 9.87 -3.87
C PHE A 199 -19.08 10.63 -2.77
N ASP A 200 -18.90 11.93 -2.92
CA ASP A 200 -18.14 12.74 -1.97
C ASP A 200 -18.83 12.83 -0.59
N ASP A 201 -20.17 12.92 -0.57
CA ASP A 201 -20.93 12.90 0.70
C ASP A 201 -20.70 11.59 1.45
N VAL A 202 -20.71 10.45 0.74
CA VAL A 202 -20.53 9.13 1.33
C VAL A 202 -19.10 8.95 1.83
N MET A 203 -18.08 9.33 1.04
CA MET A 203 -16.68 9.18 1.44
C MET A 203 -16.31 10.07 2.63
N SER A 204 -17.01 11.17 2.84
CA SER A 204 -16.81 12.09 3.98
C SER A 204 -17.52 11.65 5.28
N LEU A 205 -18.31 10.57 5.29
CA LEU A 205 -19.06 10.10 6.47
C LEU A 205 -18.18 9.62 7.63
N GLY A 206 -16.91 9.34 7.39
CA GLY A 206 -16.02 8.81 8.41
C GLY A 206 -14.56 9.23 8.24
N TYR A 207 -13.78 8.90 9.25
CA TYR A 207 -12.32 9.04 9.22
C TYR A 207 -11.69 8.16 8.13
N SER A 208 -12.29 6.99 7.88
CA SER A 208 -11.91 6.05 6.84
C SER A 208 -13.17 5.37 6.32
N VAL A 209 -13.40 5.43 5.02
CA VAL A 209 -14.55 4.82 4.36
C VAL A 209 -14.04 3.89 3.24
N SER A 210 -14.64 2.69 3.14
CA SER A 210 -14.36 1.72 2.08
C SER A 210 -15.68 1.21 1.49
N LEU A 211 -15.79 1.25 0.17
CA LEU A 211 -16.93 0.71 -0.57
C LEU A 211 -16.54 -0.62 -1.20
N MET A 212 -17.25 -1.69 -0.89
CA MET A 212 -17.01 -3.04 -1.41
C MET A 212 -18.06 -3.37 -2.47
N THR A 213 -17.64 -3.71 -3.68
CA THR A 213 -18.57 -3.96 -4.79
C THR A 213 -18.13 -5.15 -5.68
N LEU A 214 -19.12 -5.86 -6.18
CA LEU A 214 -19.00 -6.82 -7.29
C LEU A 214 -19.47 -6.23 -8.62
N TRP A 215 -19.67 -4.90 -8.65
CA TRP A 215 -20.20 -4.17 -9.81
C TRP A 215 -21.60 -4.66 -10.22
N GLU A 216 -22.45 -4.91 -9.21
CA GLU A 216 -23.86 -5.20 -9.33
C GLU A 216 -24.68 -3.91 -9.07
N ALA A 217 -26.01 -4.02 -9.08
CA ALA A 217 -26.91 -2.88 -8.85
C ALA A 217 -26.74 -2.26 -7.45
N THR A 218 -26.27 -3.05 -6.48
CA THR A 218 -25.96 -2.63 -5.12
C THR A 218 -24.51 -2.93 -4.76
N LEU A 219 -23.93 -2.14 -3.85
CA LEU A 219 -22.68 -2.46 -3.20
C LEU A 219 -22.87 -3.65 -2.27
N TYR A 220 -21.84 -4.50 -2.18
CA TYR A 220 -21.84 -5.58 -1.20
C TYR A 220 -21.78 -5.01 0.22
N LEU A 221 -20.81 -4.13 0.51
CA LEU A 221 -20.66 -3.50 1.82
C LEU A 221 -20.18 -2.05 1.69
N VAL A 222 -20.55 -1.23 2.66
CA VAL A 222 -19.92 0.07 2.94
C VAL A 222 -19.40 0.05 4.37
N TRP A 223 -18.09 0.16 4.53
CA TRP A 223 -17.42 0.21 5.83
C TRP A 223 -17.13 1.66 6.20
N ILE A 224 -17.63 2.12 7.35
CA ILE A 224 -17.41 3.48 7.85
C ILE A 224 -16.75 3.38 9.22
N LYS A 225 -15.56 3.98 9.33
CA LYS A 225 -14.76 4.05 10.54
C LYS A 225 -14.70 5.50 11.00
N THR A 226 -15.12 5.74 12.26
CA THR A 226 -15.14 7.08 12.85
C THR A 226 -14.26 7.14 14.09
N ARG A 227 -13.48 8.22 14.25
CA ARG A 227 -12.78 8.47 15.51
C ARG A 227 -13.79 8.73 16.61
N VAL A 228 -13.51 8.20 17.80
CA VAL A 228 -14.34 8.44 18.98
C VAL A 228 -13.77 9.62 19.74
N GLN A 229 -14.59 10.66 19.95
CA GLN A 229 -14.23 11.78 20.79
C GLN A 229 -14.81 11.58 22.21
N PRO A 230 -14.05 11.86 23.28
CA PRO A 230 -14.55 11.75 24.63
C PRO A 230 -15.84 12.58 24.83
N GLY A 231 -16.92 11.93 25.28
CA GLY A 231 -18.19 12.58 25.53
C GLY A 231 -19.07 12.81 24.29
N GLU A 232 -18.66 12.44 23.11
CA GLU A 232 -19.50 12.48 21.91
C GLU A 232 -20.45 11.30 21.84
N THR A 233 -21.70 11.58 21.47
CA THR A 233 -22.65 10.56 21.05
C THR A 233 -22.26 10.05 19.67
N GLU A 234 -22.50 8.77 19.42
CA GLU A 234 -22.28 8.21 18.10
C GLU A 234 -23.09 8.97 17.04
N PRO A 235 -22.44 9.45 15.95
CA PRO A 235 -23.17 10.10 14.88
C PRO A 235 -24.18 9.13 14.24
N VAL A 236 -25.39 9.63 13.96
CA VAL A 236 -26.37 8.87 13.19
C VAL A 236 -25.89 8.87 11.74
N LEU A 237 -25.47 7.71 11.27
CA LEU A 237 -25.06 7.51 9.88
C LEU A 237 -26.23 6.92 9.11
N GLU A 238 -26.61 7.56 8.02
CA GLU A 238 -27.63 7.06 7.12
C GLU A 238 -27.09 6.98 5.69
N LEU A 239 -27.18 5.80 5.09
CA LEU A 239 -26.88 5.58 3.69
C LEU A 239 -28.19 5.32 2.93
N PRO A 240 -28.55 6.17 1.94
CA PRO A 240 -29.80 6.05 1.21
C PRO A 240 -29.95 4.66 0.57
N GLY A 241 -31.02 3.95 0.93
CA GLY A 241 -31.35 2.62 0.40
C GLY A 241 -30.53 1.46 0.99
N GLY A 242 -29.50 1.75 1.78
CA GLY A 242 -28.74 0.72 2.48
C GLY A 242 -29.34 0.35 3.83
N ARG A 243 -28.94 -0.77 4.39
CA ARG A 243 -29.28 -1.20 5.75
C ARG A 243 -28.03 -1.48 6.58
N PRO A 244 -28.02 -1.16 7.88
CA PRO A 244 -26.91 -1.56 8.76
C PRO A 244 -26.78 -3.09 8.80
N ALA A 245 -25.54 -3.59 8.76
CA ALA A 245 -25.26 -5.01 8.94
C ALA A 245 -25.66 -5.45 10.37
N ALA A 246 -26.25 -6.64 10.48
CA ALA A 246 -26.70 -7.20 11.75
C ALA A 246 -25.60 -7.97 12.52
N HIS A 247 -24.47 -8.25 11.85
CA HIS A 247 -23.32 -8.99 12.39
C HIS A 247 -22.05 -8.57 11.65
N ASP A 248 -20.89 -9.02 12.15
CA ASP A 248 -19.63 -8.78 11.48
C ASP A 248 -19.63 -9.44 10.08
N MET A 249 -19.06 -8.74 9.09
CA MET A 249 -19.02 -9.13 7.69
C MET A 249 -17.56 -9.29 7.22
N HIS A 250 -17.31 -10.24 6.31
CA HIS A 250 -16.03 -10.33 5.61
C HIS A 250 -16.06 -9.47 4.34
N PRO A 251 -14.96 -8.78 3.96
CA PRO A 251 -14.93 -7.97 2.73
C PRO A 251 -15.16 -8.78 1.46
N ILE A 252 -14.81 -10.06 1.44
CA ILE A 252 -15.10 -10.99 0.34
C ILE A 252 -16.34 -11.79 0.67
N PRO A 253 -17.36 -11.85 -0.21
CA PRO A 253 -18.59 -12.61 0.03
C PRO A 253 -18.34 -14.09 0.32
N GLY A 254 -19.12 -14.63 1.27
CA GLY A 254 -19.09 -16.06 1.62
C GLY A 254 -17.94 -16.52 2.52
N LEU A 255 -17.03 -15.63 2.90
CA LEU A 255 -15.96 -15.95 3.85
C LEU A 255 -16.36 -15.60 5.30
N ASP A 256 -15.83 -16.35 6.27
CA ASP A 256 -16.08 -16.14 7.69
C ASP A 256 -15.37 -14.90 8.20
N PRO A 257 -16.06 -13.94 8.86
CA PRO A 257 -15.48 -12.70 9.37
C PRO A 257 -14.67 -12.87 10.67
N ILE A 258 -14.43 -14.08 11.17
CA ILE A 258 -13.77 -14.34 12.46
C ILE A 258 -12.43 -13.60 12.62
N ASN A 259 -11.72 -13.40 11.53
CA ASN A 259 -10.44 -12.70 11.49
C ASN A 259 -10.57 -11.20 11.15
N CYS A 260 -11.79 -10.70 10.92
CA CYS A 260 -12.03 -9.28 10.72
C CYS A 260 -12.00 -8.50 12.04
N THR A 261 -11.68 -7.23 11.96
CA THR A 261 -11.78 -6.31 13.09
C THR A 261 -13.25 -6.06 13.43
N PRO A 262 -13.62 -5.82 14.71
CA PRO A 262 -15.01 -5.66 15.16
C PRO A 262 -15.74 -4.52 14.44
N GLN A 263 -17.00 -4.73 14.05
CA GLN A 263 -17.72 -3.83 13.13
C GLN A 263 -19.04 -3.25 13.71
N MET A 264 -19.46 -3.70 14.89
CA MET A 264 -20.80 -3.36 15.42
C MET A 264 -20.86 -2.02 16.16
N GLY A 265 -20.03 -1.04 15.78
CA GLY A 265 -20.00 0.29 16.39
C GLY A 265 -19.34 0.34 17.77
N VAL A 266 -18.77 -0.76 18.24
CA VAL A 266 -18.05 -0.81 19.54
C VAL A 266 -16.74 -0.09 19.42
N PRO A 267 -16.50 0.99 20.23
CA PRO A 267 -15.21 1.65 20.26
C PRO A 267 -14.07 0.71 20.64
N GLY A 268 -12.90 0.97 20.09
CA GLY A 268 -11.69 0.22 20.40
C GLY A 268 -10.45 0.91 19.90
N PRO A 269 -9.26 0.40 20.25
CA PRO A 269 -8.00 1.00 19.87
C PRO A 269 -7.87 1.14 18.34
N TRP A 270 -7.26 2.23 17.89
CA TRP A 270 -7.07 2.55 16.48
C TRP A 270 -6.53 1.36 15.67
N PHE A 271 -5.54 0.64 16.17
CA PHE A 271 -4.89 -0.48 15.50
C PHE A 271 -5.77 -1.74 15.41
N GLU A 272 -6.81 -1.87 16.23
CA GLU A 272 -7.80 -2.95 16.16
C GLU A 272 -9.06 -2.57 15.37
N ARG A 273 -9.10 -1.40 14.76
CA ARG A 273 -10.25 -0.91 13.99
C ARG A 273 -9.90 -0.40 12.60
N LEU A 274 -8.74 0.26 12.42
CA LEU A 274 -8.34 0.77 11.10
C LEU A 274 -8.05 -0.34 10.09
N PRO A 275 -7.29 -1.41 10.39
CA PRO A 275 -7.16 -2.53 9.47
C PRO A 275 -8.48 -3.27 9.28
N HIS A 276 -8.61 -4.00 8.18
CA HIS A 276 -9.75 -4.91 7.99
C HIS A 276 -9.59 -6.17 8.82
N PHE A 277 -8.36 -6.61 9.04
CA PHE A 277 -8.03 -7.86 9.72
C PHE A 277 -7.30 -7.62 11.04
N ARG A 278 -7.54 -8.53 11.98
CA ARG A 278 -6.94 -8.50 13.32
C ARG A 278 -5.42 -8.61 13.25
N MET A 279 -4.72 -7.96 14.20
CA MET A 279 -3.25 -7.97 14.29
C MET A 279 -2.63 -9.36 14.36
N GLY A 280 -3.32 -10.31 14.98
CA GLY A 280 -2.86 -11.71 15.10
C GLY A 280 -3.17 -12.57 13.88
N PHE A 281 -3.84 -12.03 12.86
CA PHE A 281 -4.16 -12.77 11.65
C PHE A 281 -3.12 -12.50 10.56
N THR A 282 -2.42 -13.55 10.15
CA THR A 282 -1.60 -13.52 8.95
C THR A 282 -2.25 -14.43 7.94
N PRO A 283 -2.78 -13.93 6.82
CA PRO A 283 -3.32 -14.78 5.78
C PRO A 283 -2.26 -15.80 5.34
N SER A 284 -2.61 -17.07 5.40
CA SER A 284 -1.75 -18.12 4.85
C SER A 284 -1.94 -18.14 3.34
N ASN A 285 -0.93 -17.86 2.55
CA ASN A 285 -0.95 -18.00 1.08
C ASN A 285 -2.11 -17.27 0.42
N GLY A 286 -1.94 -16.06 -0.05
CA GLY A 286 -2.97 -15.36 -0.81
C GLY A 286 -3.50 -16.22 -1.97
N ASN A 287 -4.72 -16.74 -1.83
CA ASN A 287 -5.45 -17.35 -2.94
C ASN A 287 -6.04 -16.24 -3.82
N GLU A 288 -5.23 -15.24 -4.14
CA GLU A 288 -5.69 -14.04 -4.82
C GLU A 288 -4.56 -13.38 -5.61
N LEU A 289 -4.94 -12.61 -6.63
CA LEU A 289 -4.13 -11.58 -7.25
C LEU A 289 -4.74 -10.22 -6.93
N GLN A 290 -3.94 -9.18 -6.95
CA GLN A 290 -4.42 -7.83 -6.69
C GLN A 290 -3.96 -6.85 -7.77
N SER A 291 -4.87 -5.95 -8.13
CA SER A 291 -4.60 -4.77 -8.98
C SER A 291 -5.21 -3.54 -8.32
N GLU A 292 -4.64 -2.38 -8.56
CA GLU A 292 -5.21 -1.13 -8.07
C GLU A 292 -4.85 0.02 -8.98
N PHE A 293 -5.84 0.87 -9.27
CA PHE A 293 -5.68 2.07 -10.08
C PHE A 293 -6.16 3.28 -9.28
N LEU A 294 -5.28 4.27 -9.18
CA LEU A 294 -5.53 5.51 -8.46
C LEU A 294 -5.80 6.62 -9.47
N ILE A 295 -6.98 7.20 -9.39
CA ILE A 295 -7.50 8.18 -10.34
C ILE A 295 -7.74 9.50 -9.60
N ASP A 296 -7.50 10.63 -10.27
CA ASP A 296 -7.83 11.93 -9.71
C ASP A 296 -9.29 11.96 -9.23
N ARG A 297 -9.52 12.32 -7.97
CA ARG A 297 -10.85 12.32 -7.33
C ARG A 297 -11.88 13.11 -8.13
N ARG A 298 -11.48 14.14 -8.86
CA ARG A 298 -12.37 14.91 -9.73
C ARG A 298 -13.08 14.06 -10.79
N HIS A 299 -12.47 12.92 -11.16
CA HIS A 299 -12.99 11.95 -12.12
C HIS A 299 -13.59 10.70 -11.47
N ALA A 300 -13.85 10.71 -10.16
CA ALA A 300 -14.37 9.54 -9.44
C ALA A 300 -15.65 8.97 -10.06
N ARG A 301 -16.62 9.82 -10.40
CA ARG A 301 -17.91 9.41 -10.99
C ARG A 301 -17.73 8.80 -12.38
N GLU A 302 -16.88 9.39 -13.20
CA GLU A 302 -16.56 8.90 -14.55
C GLU A 302 -15.87 7.53 -14.48
N ALA A 303 -14.91 7.38 -13.53
CA ALA A 303 -14.23 6.11 -13.28
C ALA A 303 -15.18 5.03 -12.78
N LEU A 304 -16.04 5.35 -11.80
CA LEU A 304 -17.07 4.46 -11.30
C LEU A 304 -18.00 3.97 -12.42
N ALA A 305 -18.45 4.88 -13.29
CA ALA A 305 -19.29 4.54 -14.42
C ALA A 305 -18.55 3.66 -15.45
N ALA A 306 -17.28 3.98 -15.77
CA ALA A 306 -16.45 3.21 -16.70
C ALA A 306 -16.23 1.77 -16.21
N VAL A 307 -15.87 1.59 -14.93
CA VAL A 307 -15.66 0.25 -14.35
C VAL A 307 -16.97 -0.51 -14.23
N SER A 308 -18.06 0.16 -13.82
CA SER A 308 -19.41 -0.45 -13.74
C SER A 308 -19.86 -1.01 -15.09
N ALA A 309 -19.59 -0.31 -16.18
CA ALA A 309 -19.90 -0.78 -17.53
C ALA A 309 -19.15 -2.07 -17.93
N LEU A 310 -18.04 -2.37 -17.26
CA LEU A 310 -17.26 -3.59 -17.45
C LEU A 310 -17.63 -4.70 -16.45
N GLY A 311 -18.60 -4.47 -15.56
CA GLY A 311 -18.95 -5.37 -14.48
C GLY A 311 -19.16 -6.82 -14.92
N ASP A 312 -19.94 -7.06 -15.97
CA ASP A 312 -20.22 -8.41 -16.48
C ASP A 312 -18.97 -9.12 -17.04
N LEU A 313 -18.01 -8.34 -17.56
CA LEU A 313 -16.75 -8.86 -18.09
C LEU A 313 -15.76 -9.25 -17.00
N ILE A 314 -15.64 -8.42 -15.93
CA ILE A 314 -14.63 -8.63 -14.89
C ILE A 314 -15.13 -9.53 -13.76
N ARG A 315 -16.43 -9.56 -13.47
CA ARG A 315 -17.04 -10.34 -12.38
C ARG A 315 -16.67 -11.83 -12.37
N PRO A 316 -16.55 -12.54 -13.50
CA PRO A 316 -16.17 -13.96 -13.50
C PRO A 316 -14.78 -14.26 -12.94
N VAL A 317 -13.92 -13.27 -12.80
CA VAL A 317 -12.57 -13.41 -12.22
C VAL A 317 -12.36 -12.54 -10.98
N LEU A 318 -13.36 -11.73 -10.61
CA LEU A 318 -13.32 -10.83 -9.45
C LEU A 318 -13.76 -11.55 -8.17
N GLN A 319 -13.04 -11.38 -7.07
CA GLN A 319 -13.51 -11.73 -5.74
C GLN A 319 -14.22 -10.55 -5.07
N ILE A 320 -13.63 -9.36 -5.16
CA ILE A 320 -14.20 -8.09 -4.70
C ILE A 320 -13.44 -6.91 -5.30
N CYS A 321 -14.10 -5.77 -5.45
CA CYS A 321 -13.46 -4.48 -5.67
C CYS A 321 -13.71 -3.60 -4.44
N GLU A 322 -12.65 -2.99 -3.91
CA GLU A 322 -12.71 -2.02 -2.83
C GLU A 322 -12.39 -0.62 -3.36
N ILE A 323 -13.26 0.35 -3.09
CA ILE A 323 -13.08 1.74 -3.50
C ILE A 323 -12.76 2.57 -2.26
N ARG A 324 -11.67 3.34 -2.32
CA ARG A 324 -11.17 4.17 -1.22
C ARG A 324 -10.78 5.56 -1.71
N THR A 325 -10.63 6.50 -0.79
CA THR A 325 -10.10 7.83 -1.09
C THR A 325 -8.82 8.08 -0.30
N ILE A 326 -7.88 8.81 -0.90
CA ILE A 326 -6.58 9.12 -0.33
C ILE A 326 -6.23 10.58 -0.65
N LEU A 327 -5.73 11.31 0.37
CA LEU A 327 -5.28 12.70 0.26
C LEU A 327 -4.02 12.79 -0.61
N ALA A 328 -3.90 13.88 -1.35
CA ALA A 328 -2.72 14.24 -2.14
C ALA A 328 -1.45 14.39 -1.28
N ASP A 329 -0.30 14.18 -1.90
CA ASP A 329 1.02 14.38 -1.31
C ASP A 329 2.03 15.03 -2.29
N GLU A 330 3.29 15.23 -1.87
CA GLU A 330 4.39 15.79 -2.68
C GLU A 330 5.47 14.75 -3.02
N LEU A 331 5.27 13.45 -2.72
CA LEU A 331 6.26 12.39 -2.94
C LEU A 331 6.30 12.01 -4.43
N TRP A 332 7.47 12.08 -5.05
CA TRP A 332 7.62 12.08 -6.50
C TRP A 332 6.99 10.93 -7.26
N LEU A 333 7.13 9.70 -6.74
CA LEU A 333 6.53 8.50 -7.35
C LEU A 333 5.29 8.01 -6.62
N SER A 334 4.74 8.83 -5.72
CA SER A 334 3.45 8.52 -5.11
C SER A 334 2.34 8.53 -6.15
N PRO A 335 1.45 7.53 -6.16
CA PRO A 335 0.25 7.59 -7.00
C PRO A 335 -0.65 8.79 -6.68
N GLU A 336 -0.56 9.35 -5.48
CA GLU A 336 -1.29 10.53 -4.99
C GLU A 336 -0.54 11.86 -5.21
N TYR A 337 0.62 11.84 -5.88
CA TYR A 337 1.39 13.06 -6.10
C TYR A 337 0.53 14.17 -6.69
N ARG A 338 0.34 15.24 -5.87
CA ARG A 338 -0.42 16.47 -6.19
C ARG A 338 -1.85 16.28 -6.67
N ARG A 339 -2.51 15.20 -6.29
CA ARG A 339 -3.92 14.99 -6.56
C ARG A 339 -4.55 14.11 -5.47
N ASP A 340 -5.68 14.55 -4.91
CA ASP A 340 -6.55 13.65 -4.16
C ASP A 340 -7.00 12.53 -5.10
N THR A 341 -7.03 11.30 -4.60
CA THR A 341 -7.34 10.15 -5.44
C THR A 341 -8.53 9.36 -4.95
N VAL A 342 -9.19 8.71 -5.91
CA VAL A 342 -10.02 7.55 -5.69
C VAL A 342 -9.25 6.32 -6.17
N ALA A 343 -9.10 5.34 -5.28
CA ALA A 343 -8.44 4.07 -5.57
C ALA A 343 -9.49 2.99 -5.83
N PHE A 344 -9.32 2.26 -6.94
CA PHE A 344 -10.08 1.07 -7.31
C PHE A 344 -9.18 -0.15 -7.10
N HIS A 345 -9.33 -0.79 -5.96
CA HIS A 345 -8.58 -1.99 -5.58
C HIS A 345 -9.37 -3.25 -5.95
N PHE A 346 -8.81 -4.08 -6.79
CA PHE A 346 -9.42 -5.33 -7.22
C PHE A 346 -8.69 -6.51 -6.57
N THR A 347 -9.43 -7.38 -5.91
CA THR A 347 -8.99 -8.71 -5.48
C THR A 347 -9.56 -9.73 -6.46
N TRP A 348 -8.67 -10.45 -7.15
CA TRP A 348 -9.00 -11.37 -8.23
C TRP A 348 -8.85 -12.83 -7.80
N GLN A 349 -9.49 -13.74 -8.55
CA GLN A 349 -9.18 -15.16 -8.51
C GLN A 349 -7.70 -15.39 -8.92
N PRO A 350 -7.02 -16.44 -8.41
CA PRO A 350 -5.59 -16.70 -8.69
C PRO A 350 -5.38 -17.29 -10.11
N ASP A 351 -5.85 -16.59 -11.14
CA ASP A 351 -5.72 -16.94 -12.55
C ASP A 351 -5.06 -15.78 -13.31
N GLN A 352 -3.73 -15.79 -13.35
CA GLN A 352 -2.93 -14.71 -13.94
C GLN A 352 -3.37 -14.35 -15.34
N ALA A 353 -3.57 -15.35 -16.22
CA ALA A 353 -3.88 -15.11 -17.64
C ALA A 353 -5.26 -14.43 -17.83
N ARG A 354 -6.28 -14.89 -17.08
CA ARG A 354 -7.61 -14.30 -17.15
C ARG A 354 -7.65 -12.91 -16.50
N VAL A 355 -6.90 -12.72 -15.44
CA VAL A 355 -6.78 -11.41 -14.77
C VAL A 355 -6.10 -10.41 -15.69
N GLU A 356 -4.98 -10.76 -16.36
CA GLU A 356 -4.33 -9.86 -17.31
C GLU A 356 -5.23 -9.52 -18.51
N ALA A 357 -6.03 -10.48 -18.99
CA ALA A 357 -7.01 -10.21 -20.05
C ALA A 357 -8.08 -9.19 -19.59
N ALA A 358 -8.58 -9.31 -18.34
CA ALA A 358 -9.50 -8.34 -17.76
C ALA A 358 -8.84 -6.97 -17.55
N LEU A 359 -7.57 -6.95 -17.11
CA LEU A 359 -6.80 -5.72 -16.89
C LEU A 359 -6.59 -4.94 -18.17
N ARG A 360 -6.30 -5.58 -19.31
CA ARG A 360 -6.16 -4.87 -20.60
C ARG A 360 -7.41 -4.06 -20.96
N VAL A 361 -8.58 -4.63 -20.73
CA VAL A 361 -9.85 -3.93 -20.98
C VAL A 361 -10.10 -2.82 -19.98
N LEU A 362 -9.81 -3.09 -18.71
CA LEU A 362 -9.97 -2.13 -17.61
C LEU A 362 -9.02 -0.94 -17.78
N GLU A 363 -7.74 -1.18 -18.06
CA GLU A 363 -6.74 -0.15 -18.32
C GLU A 363 -7.11 0.71 -19.52
N ALA A 364 -7.60 0.10 -20.61
CA ALA A 364 -8.07 0.84 -21.79
C ALA A 364 -9.27 1.76 -21.46
N ALA A 365 -10.22 1.28 -20.65
CA ALA A 365 -11.38 2.08 -20.26
C ALA A 365 -11.01 3.24 -19.33
N LEU A 366 -10.03 3.03 -18.45
CA LEU A 366 -9.55 4.04 -17.50
C LEU A 366 -8.50 5.00 -18.09
N ALA A 367 -7.84 4.65 -19.21
CA ALA A 367 -6.76 5.44 -19.81
C ALA A 367 -7.09 6.94 -19.98
N PRO A 368 -8.32 7.36 -20.42
CA PRO A 368 -8.66 8.77 -20.53
C PRO A 368 -8.63 9.56 -19.20
N LEU A 369 -8.66 8.85 -18.08
CA LEU A 369 -8.66 9.42 -16.71
C LEU A 369 -7.27 9.43 -16.07
N HIS A 370 -6.23 9.10 -16.83
CA HIS A 370 -4.83 9.07 -16.39
C HIS A 370 -4.62 8.28 -15.08
N PRO A 371 -5.00 6.97 -15.04
CA PRO A 371 -4.86 6.13 -13.87
C PRO A 371 -3.39 5.90 -13.53
N ARG A 372 -3.01 6.04 -12.26
CA ARG A 372 -1.70 5.59 -11.77
C ARG A 372 -1.88 4.22 -11.14
N PRO A 373 -1.18 3.18 -11.62
CA PRO A 373 -1.25 1.87 -10.99
C PRO A 373 -0.50 1.88 -9.65
N HIS A 374 -0.97 1.08 -8.70
CA HIS A 374 -0.22 0.82 -7.47
C HIS A 374 1.02 -0.03 -7.83
N TRP A 375 2.21 0.47 -7.50
CA TRP A 375 3.50 -0.09 -7.91
C TRP A 375 3.72 -1.56 -7.54
N GLY A 376 3.22 -2.00 -6.38
CA GLY A 376 3.37 -3.39 -5.90
C GLY A 376 2.30 -4.36 -6.39
N LYS A 377 1.36 -3.97 -7.27
CA LYS A 377 0.24 -4.81 -7.70
C LYS A 377 0.35 -5.18 -9.17
N VAL A 378 -0.53 -6.08 -9.65
CA VAL A 378 -0.55 -6.49 -11.05
C VAL A 378 -1.14 -5.37 -11.91
N PHE A 379 -0.43 -4.99 -12.93
CA PHE A 379 -0.93 -4.17 -14.05
C PHE A 379 -0.19 -4.57 -15.33
N VAL A 380 -0.80 -4.35 -16.48
CA VAL A 380 -0.22 -4.72 -17.78
C VAL A 380 0.61 -3.57 -18.35
N GLY A 381 0.08 -2.34 -18.26
CA GLY A 381 0.79 -1.11 -18.60
C GLY A 381 1.11 -0.92 -20.08
N GLU A 382 0.46 -1.67 -20.99
CA GLU A 382 0.73 -1.58 -22.44
C GLU A 382 0.33 -0.22 -23.04
N GLN A 383 -0.62 0.46 -22.42
CA GLN A 383 -1.17 1.75 -22.88
C GLN A 383 -0.83 2.90 -21.92
N MET A 384 0.08 2.68 -20.97
CA MET A 384 0.45 3.66 -19.94
C MET A 384 1.84 4.22 -20.22
N SER A 385 1.95 5.54 -20.35
CA SER A 385 3.23 6.23 -20.30
C SER A 385 3.48 6.70 -18.86
N MET A 386 4.40 6.07 -18.14
CA MET A 386 4.74 6.46 -16.78
C MET A 386 5.30 7.89 -16.71
N TYR A 387 5.96 8.35 -17.77
CA TYR A 387 6.44 9.74 -17.87
C TYR A 387 5.31 10.76 -17.95
N GLU A 388 4.17 10.40 -18.53
CA GLU A 388 2.97 11.26 -18.54
C GLU A 388 2.22 11.19 -17.22
N LEU A 389 2.18 10.01 -16.60
CA LEU A 389 1.46 9.79 -15.36
C LEU A 389 2.17 10.36 -14.12
N TYR A 390 3.51 10.31 -14.08
CA TYR A 390 4.32 10.75 -12.95
C TYR A 390 5.22 11.94 -13.33
N PRO A 391 4.78 13.19 -13.06
CA PRO A 391 5.49 14.41 -13.50
C PRO A 391 6.92 14.56 -12.98
N ARG A 392 7.26 13.86 -11.89
CA ARG A 392 8.59 13.88 -11.28
C ARG A 392 9.45 12.65 -11.65
N LEU A 393 9.01 11.82 -12.60
CA LEU A 393 9.74 10.60 -12.98
C LEU A 393 11.14 10.91 -13.51
N THR A 394 11.28 11.94 -14.35
CA THR A 394 12.61 12.36 -14.86
C THR A 394 13.54 12.79 -13.73
N ASP A 395 13.03 13.54 -12.74
CA ASP A 395 13.82 13.94 -11.56
C ASP A 395 14.22 12.73 -10.72
N PHE A 396 13.29 11.76 -10.57
CA PHE A 396 13.57 10.50 -9.89
C PHE A 396 14.65 9.69 -10.59
N VAL A 397 14.62 9.58 -11.92
CA VAL A 397 15.64 8.90 -12.72
C VAL A 397 17.01 9.56 -12.51
N ALA A 398 17.08 10.89 -12.52
CA ALA A 398 18.30 11.62 -12.23
C ALA A 398 18.81 11.37 -10.78
N LEU A 399 17.89 11.30 -9.80
CA LEU A 399 18.22 10.94 -8.42
C LEU A 399 18.77 9.52 -8.33
N ALA A 400 18.11 8.56 -9.00
CA ALA A 400 18.54 7.17 -9.02
C ALA A 400 19.96 7.01 -9.63
N HIS A 401 20.29 7.75 -10.67
CA HIS A 401 21.66 7.76 -11.21
C HIS A 401 22.70 8.30 -10.22
N ARG A 402 22.34 9.24 -9.32
CA ARG A 402 23.27 9.74 -8.29
C ARG A 402 23.46 8.73 -7.16
N TYR A 403 22.41 7.99 -6.77
CA TYR A 403 22.43 7.03 -5.69
C TYR A 403 22.95 5.66 -6.12
N ASP A 404 22.74 5.31 -7.39
CA ASP A 404 23.17 4.06 -8.02
C ASP A 404 23.76 4.31 -9.42
N PRO A 405 24.99 4.86 -9.51
CA PRO A 405 25.63 5.09 -10.81
C PRO A 405 25.99 3.80 -11.56
N ARG A 406 26.00 2.65 -10.87
CA ARG A 406 26.30 1.33 -11.44
C ARG A 406 25.05 0.58 -11.93
N GLY A 407 23.86 1.02 -11.56
CA GLY A 407 22.61 0.33 -11.84
C GLY A 407 22.45 -0.99 -11.05
N ALA A 408 23.05 -1.08 -9.86
CA ALA A 408 23.00 -2.28 -9.03
C ALA A 408 21.59 -2.61 -8.52
N PHE A 409 20.73 -1.60 -8.34
CA PHE A 409 19.36 -1.74 -7.86
C PHE A 409 18.32 -1.86 -8.99
N ARG A 410 18.76 -1.88 -10.25
CA ARG A 410 17.88 -1.99 -11.39
C ARG A 410 17.55 -3.44 -11.71
N ASN A 411 16.37 -3.66 -12.23
CA ASN A 411 15.88 -4.94 -12.75
C ASN A 411 15.03 -4.72 -14.00
N PRO A 412 14.66 -5.77 -14.76
CA PRO A 412 13.87 -5.61 -15.99
C PRO A 412 12.53 -4.90 -15.80
N TRP A 413 11.89 -5.04 -14.63
CA TRP A 413 10.63 -4.35 -14.33
C TRP A 413 10.84 -2.84 -14.17
N LEU A 414 11.85 -2.44 -13.38
CA LEU A 414 12.22 -1.03 -13.20
C LEU A 414 12.69 -0.41 -14.52
N GLU A 415 13.47 -1.14 -15.32
CA GLU A 415 13.87 -0.67 -16.67
C GLU A 415 12.66 -0.39 -17.55
N ARG A 416 11.66 -1.28 -17.52
CA ARG A 416 10.44 -1.11 -18.32
C ARG A 416 9.59 0.08 -17.89
N PHE A 417 9.37 0.26 -16.60
CA PHE A 417 8.36 1.20 -16.09
C PHE A 417 8.91 2.50 -15.52
N VAL A 418 10.20 2.54 -15.17
CA VAL A 418 10.82 3.69 -14.49
C VAL A 418 11.93 4.31 -15.32
N PHE A 419 12.87 3.50 -15.81
CA PHE A 419 14.04 4.04 -16.49
C PHE A 419 13.85 4.20 -18.01
N GLY A 420 12.88 3.49 -18.61
CA GLY A 420 12.65 3.49 -20.05
C GLY A 420 13.73 2.74 -20.82
N SER A 421 13.34 1.99 -21.85
CA SER A 421 14.31 1.34 -22.77
C SER A 421 14.86 2.29 -23.84
N ASP A 422 14.44 3.56 -23.85
CA ASP A 422 14.69 4.52 -24.94
C ASP A 422 15.18 5.91 -24.41
N LEU A 423 16.14 5.91 -23.47
CA LEU A 423 16.94 7.12 -23.16
C LEU A 423 18.38 6.93 -23.57
#